data_332a2c02c8ef6f0f13a48e09f63dd279
#
_entry.id   332a2c02c8ef6f0f13a48e09f63dd279
#
_cell.length_a   1.000
_cell.length_b   1.000
_cell.length_c   1.000
_cell.angle_alpha   90.00
_cell.angle_beta   90.00
_cell.angle_gamma   90.00
#
_symmetry.space_group_name_H-M   'P 1'
#
loop_
_entity.id
_entity.type
_entity.pdbx_description
1 polymer ?
#
loop_
_entity_poly.entity_id
_entity_poly.type
_entity_poly.pdbx_seq_one_letter_code
_entity_poly.pdbx_strand_id
1 'polypeptide(L)'
;MQTLDLIIIFGYLIGITAFGIWFSGKQETTEDYFVGDRNVPWWAIAMSIVATETSTITFVSVPGVAFAKGGNFEFLQLVFGYMLGRIVISLVFIPMYFKGELQTVYQLLGERFGTKVKMLASGLFVIMRNIADGIRLLLTAFVLAAVYASFNPGTDSNTIVVGSVILLGIVMIVFTFYGGIEAVIWVEVVQLVIYIGGAIAAAFVLLNNIEGGFAGALAIGEQFNKFNVFDFAWDSTKTYTFWAGIFGGCFLTMSTHGTDQYLVQRYLCTKKPSSASFALLSSGAVVLGQFIGFLFIGVLLFAFYAPYNLPEYAQAGVSGSGVRATLPFLKTDQVFPNFITEHMPPGLSGLVVAAIFAAALSSSLNSIAATAVNDLYKPFSRNTSDKHLMKISGWLTVVIGIVQISLAIVFMSSEESALGLALSVASLINGPILGVFLVGAFLKSAREIHALTGMAASILLMLYILLGTKIAWTWYALIGSITTFSVAWLATLVFSKNIKDEVSN
;
A
#
# COMPACT_ATOMS: atom_id res chain seq x y z
N MET A 1 -14.41 -17.62 17.29
CA MET A 1 -14.85 -18.11 15.95
C MET A 1 -15.46 -19.50 16.04
N GLN A 2 -16.27 -19.91 15.05
CA GLN A 2 -16.96 -21.20 15.01
C GLN A 2 -16.64 -21.97 13.72
N THR A 3 -17.02 -23.24 13.64
CA THR A 3 -16.81 -24.08 12.46
C THR A 3 -17.41 -23.47 11.18
N LEU A 4 -18.54 -22.76 11.31
CA LEU A 4 -19.16 -22.03 10.19
C LEU A 4 -18.20 -21.00 9.58
N ASP A 5 -17.44 -20.30 10.39
CA ASP A 5 -16.47 -19.29 9.92
C ASP A 5 -15.38 -19.92 9.08
N LEU A 6 -14.86 -21.10 9.49
CA LEU A 6 -13.87 -21.82 8.72
C LEU A 6 -14.41 -22.28 7.34
N ILE A 7 -15.65 -22.79 7.32
CA ILE A 7 -16.32 -23.20 6.06
C ILE A 7 -16.43 -21.99 5.13
N ILE A 8 -16.81 -20.82 5.64
CA ILE A 8 -16.93 -19.59 4.86
C ILE A 8 -15.56 -19.12 4.37
N ILE A 9 -14.52 -19.12 5.22
CA ILE A 9 -13.15 -18.74 4.86
C ILE A 9 -12.64 -19.61 3.70
N PHE A 10 -12.68 -20.92 3.85
CA PHE A 10 -12.19 -21.82 2.80
C PHE A 10 -13.06 -21.78 1.54
N GLY A 11 -14.38 -21.73 1.69
CA GLY A 11 -15.32 -21.62 0.58
C GLY A 11 -15.10 -20.34 -0.22
N TYR A 12 -14.90 -19.20 0.46
CA TYR A 12 -14.61 -17.93 -0.18
C TYR A 12 -13.24 -17.95 -0.88
N LEU A 13 -12.17 -18.44 -0.23
CA LEU A 13 -10.84 -18.49 -0.82
C LEU A 13 -10.80 -19.35 -2.07
N ILE A 14 -11.47 -20.51 -2.04
CA ILE A 14 -11.60 -21.39 -3.22
C ILE A 14 -12.43 -20.67 -4.30
N GLY A 15 -13.57 -20.10 -3.92
CA GLY A 15 -14.47 -19.42 -4.86
C GLY A 15 -13.83 -18.20 -5.54
N ILE A 16 -13.12 -17.35 -4.78
CA ILE A 16 -12.49 -16.15 -5.33
C ILE A 16 -11.28 -16.49 -6.20
N THR A 17 -10.55 -17.57 -5.85
CA THR A 17 -9.45 -18.09 -6.67
C THR A 17 -9.97 -18.64 -7.98
N ALA A 18 -11.04 -19.47 -7.94
CA ALA A 18 -11.69 -20.01 -9.14
C ALA A 18 -12.27 -18.90 -10.02
N PHE A 19 -12.90 -17.88 -9.40
CA PHE A 19 -13.41 -16.70 -10.09
C PHE A 19 -12.30 -15.93 -10.80
N GLY A 20 -11.16 -15.68 -10.13
CA GLY A 20 -10.01 -15.00 -10.73
C GLY A 20 -9.44 -15.77 -11.92
N ILE A 21 -9.25 -17.08 -11.79
CA ILE A 21 -8.77 -17.95 -12.88
C ILE A 21 -9.77 -17.98 -14.05
N TRP A 22 -11.07 -18.03 -13.76
CA TRP A 22 -12.09 -18.02 -14.79
C TRP A 22 -12.11 -16.71 -15.58
N PHE A 23 -11.92 -15.56 -14.88
CA PHE A 23 -11.89 -14.23 -15.50
C PHE A 23 -10.59 -13.95 -16.27
N SER A 24 -9.47 -14.56 -15.91
CA SER A 24 -8.17 -14.28 -16.53
C SER A 24 -8.10 -14.65 -18.02
N GLY A 25 -9.02 -15.47 -18.54
CA GLY A 25 -9.00 -15.91 -19.92
C GLY A 25 -7.70 -16.65 -20.31
N LYS A 26 -7.41 -16.74 -21.61
CA LYS A 26 -6.14 -17.27 -22.11
C LYS A 26 -5.11 -16.15 -22.18
N GLN A 27 -4.03 -16.27 -21.42
CA GLN A 27 -2.90 -15.35 -21.43
C GLN A 27 -1.85 -15.89 -22.42
N GLU A 28 -1.81 -15.36 -23.63
CA GLU A 28 -0.90 -15.83 -24.71
C GLU A 28 0.33 -14.96 -24.86
N THR A 29 0.21 -13.67 -24.52
CA THR A 29 1.29 -12.69 -24.62
C THR A 29 1.65 -12.06 -23.27
N THR A 30 2.83 -11.43 -23.19
CA THR A 30 3.22 -10.63 -22.03
C THR A 30 2.33 -9.39 -21.86
N GLU A 31 1.78 -8.86 -22.94
CA GLU A 31 0.84 -7.74 -22.90
C GLU A 31 -0.48 -8.16 -22.24
N ASP A 32 -1.09 -9.27 -22.68
CA ASP A 32 -2.31 -9.81 -22.06
C ASP A 32 -2.12 -10.05 -20.56
N TYR A 33 -0.98 -10.60 -20.18
CA TYR A 33 -0.70 -10.93 -18.79
C TYR A 33 -0.50 -9.71 -17.90
N PHE A 34 0.18 -8.65 -18.40
CA PHE A 34 0.57 -7.48 -17.58
C PHE A 34 -0.36 -6.28 -17.71
N VAL A 35 -1.06 -6.08 -18.83
CA VAL A 35 -1.95 -4.94 -19.06
C VAL A 35 -3.35 -5.33 -19.55
N GLY A 36 -3.60 -6.60 -19.77
CA GLY A 36 -4.87 -7.09 -20.28
C GLY A 36 -5.24 -6.49 -21.65
N ASP A 37 -6.50 -6.61 -22.05
CA ASP A 37 -7.01 -6.08 -23.32
C ASP A 37 -7.16 -4.54 -23.34
N ARG A 38 -6.66 -3.82 -22.33
CA ARG A 38 -6.82 -2.36 -22.15
C ARG A 38 -8.27 -1.87 -22.26
N ASN A 39 -9.24 -2.71 -21.89
CA ASN A 39 -10.67 -2.43 -22.04
C ASN A 39 -11.45 -2.51 -20.72
N VAL A 40 -10.76 -2.51 -19.58
CA VAL A 40 -11.39 -2.55 -18.25
C VAL A 40 -12.15 -1.24 -18.02
N PRO A 41 -13.43 -1.29 -17.58
CA PRO A 41 -14.23 -0.09 -17.38
C PRO A 41 -13.71 0.74 -16.21
N TRP A 42 -13.82 2.07 -16.30
CA TRP A 42 -13.29 3.01 -15.32
C TRP A 42 -13.74 2.75 -13.87
N TRP A 43 -14.99 2.31 -13.68
CA TRP A 43 -15.52 2.02 -12.35
C TRP A 43 -14.85 0.79 -11.71
N ALA A 44 -14.53 -0.24 -12.50
CA ALA A 44 -13.79 -1.41 -12.00
C ALA A 44 -12.35 -1.03 -11.64
N ILE A 45 -11.71 -0.18 -12.46
CA ILE A 45 -10.41 0.39 -12.12
C ILE A 45 -10.48 1.24 -10.84
N ALA A 46 -11.51 2.09 -10.68
CA ALA A 46 -11.68 2.88 -9.45
C ALA A 46 -11.83 1.98 -8.22
N MET A 47 -12.65 0.93 -8.30
CA MET A 47 -12.83 -0.03 -7.22
C MET A 47 -11.54 -0.82 -6.93
N SER A 48 -10.81 -1.22 -7.97
CA SER A 48 -9.51 -1.88 -7.82
C SER A 48 -8.47 -0.96 -7.16
N ILE A 49 -8.42 0.32 -7.52
CA ILE A 49 -7.55 1.31 -6.85
C ILE A 49 -7.90 1.40 -5.37
N VAL A 50 -9.19 1.56 -5.05
CA VAL A 50 -9.66 1.62 -3.65
C VAL A 50 -9.31 0.35 -2.89
N ALA A 51 -9.55 -0.83 -3.48
CA ALA A 51 -9.21 -2.12 -2.85
C ALA A 51 -7.71 -2.26 -2.60
N THR A 52 -6.88 -1.77 -3.52
CA THR A 52 -5.42 -1.77 -3.40
C THR A 52 -4.94 -0.88 -2.26
N GLU A 53 -5.52 0.31 -2.10
CA GLU A 53 -5.25 1.22 -0.97
C GLU A 53 -5.82 0.68 0.35
N THR A 54 -7.00 0.04 0.29
CA THR A 54 -7.60 -0.68 1.41
C THR A 54 -6.99 -2.05 1.58
N SER A 55 -5.70 -2.10 1.57
CA SER A 55 -4.97 -3.33 1.85
C SER A 55 -5.28 -3.82 3.28
N THR A 56 -4.87 -5.04 3.60
CA THR A 56 -4.89 -5.57 4.97
C THR A 56 -4.32 -4.57 5.98
N ILE A 57 -3.26 -3.82 5.59
CA ILE A 57 -2.65 -2.79 6.45
C ILE A 57 -3.68 -1.71 6.81
N THR A 58 -4.37 -1.16 5.82
CA THR A 58 -5.37 -0.11 6.04
C THR A 58 -6.53 -0.62 6.88
N PHE A 59 -7.07 -1.81 6.54
CA PHE A 59 -8.20 -2.40 7.24
C PHE A 59 -7.91 -2.71 8.71
N VAL A 60 -6.72 -3.24 8.99
CA VAL A 60 -6.32 -3.67 10.33
C VAL A 60 -5.78 -2.51 11.17
N SER A 61 -4.91 -1.68 10.59
CA SER A 61 -4.13 -0.71 11.37
C SER A 61 -4.78 0.66 11.50
N VAL A 62 -5.59 1.13 10.53
CA VAL A 62 -6.20 2.47 10.60
C VAL A 62 -7.18 2.61 11.79
N PRO A 63 -8.04 1.62 12.12
CA PRO A 63 -8.78 1.66 13.37
C PRO A 63 -7.87 1.77 14.60
N GLY A 64 -6.73 1.09 14.59
CA GLY A 64 -5.71 1.16 15.64
C GLY A 64 -5.13 2.56 15.84
N VAL A 65 -5.03 3.38 14.80
CA VAL A 65 -4.54 4.78 14.88
C VAL A 65 -5.48 5.62 15.77
N ALA A 66 -6.79 5.57 15.54
CA ALA A 66 -7.74 6.31 16.35
C ALA A 66 -7.96 5.67 17.73
N PHE A 67 -7.86 4.33 17.82
CA PHE A 67 -7.93 3.60 19.08
C PHE A 67 -6.80 3.97 20.06
N ALA A 68 -5.58 4.15 19.56
CA ALA A 68 -4.39 4.42 20.37
C ALA A 68 -4.59 5.58 21.36
N LYS A 69 -3.82 5.60 22.46
CA LYS A 69 -3.80 6.72 23.40
C LYS A 69 -3.36 8.00 22.67
N GLY A 70 -4.15 9.07 22.81
CA GLY A 70 -3.92 10.32 22.06
C GLY A 70 -4.18 10.22 20.55
N GLY A 71 -4.51 9.00 20.04
CA GLY A 71 -4.92 8.82 18.66
C GLY A 71 -6.30 9.45 18.40
N ASN A 72 -6.48 10.00 17.21
CA ASN A 72 -7.65 10.77 16.82
C ASN A 72 -7.81 10.75 15.28
N PHE A 73 -8.48 11.75 14.69
CA PHE A 73 -8.72 11.86 13.26
C PHE A 73 -7.65 12.67 12.51
N GLU A 74 -6.54 13.03 13.12
CA GLU A 74 -5.47 13.80 12.48
C GLU A 74 -4.87 13.13 11.24
N PHE A 75 -4.98 11.79 11.12
CA PHE A 75 -4.62 11.05 9.91
C PHE A 75 -5.35 11.57 8.65
N LEU A 76 -6.55 12.13 8.78
CA LEU A 76 -7.31 12.67 7.64
C LEU A 76 -6.60 13.82 6.94
N GLN A 77 -5.73 14.55 7.64
CA GLN A 77 -4.94 15.62 7.03
C GLN A 77 -4.05 15.07 5.91
N LEU A 78 -3.51 13.86 6.08
CA LEU A 78 -2.75 13.16 5.05
C LEU A 78 -3.65 12.76 3.86
N VAL A 79 -4.87 12.32 4.13
CA VAL A 79 -5.84 11.95 3.09
C VAL A 79 -6.28 13.16 2.26
N PHE A 80 -6.37 14.35 2.85
CA PHE A 80 -6.61 15.58 2.07
C PHE A 80 -5.45 15.87 1.10
N GLY A 81 -4.20 15.64 1.52
CA GLY A 81 -3.05 15.68 0.62
C GLY A 81 -3.17 14.64 -0.53
N TYR A 82 -3.69 13.45 -0.26
CA TYR A 82 -3.93 12.44 -1.30
C TYR A 82 -4.87 12.94 -2.39
N MET A 83 -5.88 13.73 -2.04
CA MET A 83 -6.79 14.32 -3.06
C MET A 83 -6.04 15.26 -3.99
N LEU A 84 -5.19 16.13 -3.44
CA LEU A 84 -4.36 17.04 -4.24
C LEU A 84 -3.39 16.28 -5.15
N GLY A 85 -2.74 15.25 -4.64
CA GLY A 85 -1.85 14.40 -5.42
C GLY A 85 -2.54 13.75 -6.61
N ARG A 86 -3.76 13.24 -6.44
CA ARG A 86 -4.57 12.65 -7.53
C ARG A 86 -4.90 13.64 -8.64
N ILE A 87 -5.17 14.91 -8.29
CA ILE A 87 -5.39 15.97 -9.27
C ILE A 87 -4.13 16.17 -10.12
N VAL A 88 -2.97 16.29 -9.47
CA VAL A 88 -1.70 16.45 -10.19
C VAL A 88 -1.41 15.26 -11.11
N ILE A 89 -1.62 14.02 -10.63
CA ILE A 89 -1.42 12.80 -11.43
C ILE A 89 -2.33 12.81 -12.66
N SER A 90 -3.59 13.16 -12.49
CA SER A 90 -4.58 13.20 -13.58
C SER A 90 -4.22 14.22 -14.66
N LEU A 91 -3.59 15.34 -14.28
CA LEU A 91 -3.24 16.42 -15.20
C LEU A 91 -1.86 16.22 -15.85
N VAL A 92 -0.91 15.62 -15.13
CA VAL A 92 0.49 15.54 -15.56
C VAL A 92 0.87 14.13 -16.01
N PHE A 93 0.69 13.12 -15.13
CA PHE A 93 1.27 11.79 -15.36
C PHE A 93 0.39 10.92 -16.28
N ILE A 94 -0.93 10.86 -16.06
CA ILE A 94 -1.82 10.03 -16.88
C ILE A 94 -1.71 10.38 -18.37
N PRO A 95 -1.73 11.67 -18.80
CA PRO A 95 -1.52 12.00 -20.21
C PRO A 95 -0.17 11.54 -20.78
N MET A 96 0.87 11.44 -19.95
CA MET A 96 2.18 10.95 -20.38
C MET A 96 2.18 9.45 -20.63
N TYR A 97 1.46 8.67 -19.83
CA TYR A 97 1.41 7.21 -19.95
C TYR A 97 0.65 6.71 -21.17
N PHE A 98 -0.24 7.52 -21.73
CA PHE A 98 -1.03 7.17 -22.92
C PHE A 98 -0.42 7.70 -24.23
N LYS A 99 0.82 8.19 -24.21
CA LYS A 99 1.52 8.60 -25.45
C LYS A 99 2.15 7.43 -26.22
N GLY A 100 2.26 6.26 -25.59
CA GLY A 100 2.83 5.04 -26.18
C GLY A 100 2.14 3.78 -25.60
N GLU A 101 2.58 2.61 -26.06
CA GLU A 101 2.10 1.31 -25.59
C GLU A 101 3.00 0.79 -24.47
N LEU A 102 2.86 1.39 -23.28
CA LEU A 102 3.65 1.02 -22.11
C LEU A 102 3.13 -0.27 -21.48
N GLN A 103 4.02 -1.16 -21.07
CA GLN A 103 3.77 -2.30 -20.18
C GLN A 103 4.17 -1.98 -18.74
N THR A 104 5.20 -1.14 -18.59
CA THR A 104 5.60 -0.61 -17.28
C THR A 104 5.75 0.90 -17.32
N VAL A 105 5.49 1.56 -16.19
CA VAL A 105 5.66 3.01 -16.06
C VAL A 105 7.13 3.43 -16.26
N TYR A 106 8.09 2.55 -15.94
CA TYR A 106 9.52 2.84 -16.04
C TYR A 106 10.04 2.82 -17.46
N GLN A 107 9.30 2.24 -18.41
CA GLN A 107 9.64 2.36 -19.85
C GLN A 107 9.66 3.81 -20.29
N LEU A 108 8.77 4.66 -19.75
CA LEU A 108 8.77 6.09 -19.99
C LEU A 108 10.12 6.76 -19.61
N LEU A 109 10.71 6.34 -18.49
CA LEU A 109 12.05 6.81 -18.09
C LEU A 109 13.13 6.30 -19.03
N GLY A 110 12.99 5.07 -19.52
CA GLY A 110 13.88 4.49 -20.53
C GLY A 110 13.88 5.26 -21.84
N GLU A 111 12.69 5.60 -22.36
CA GLU A 111 12.52 6.41 -23.56
C GLU A 111 13.06 7.84 -23.39
N ARG A 112 12.89 8.41 -22.18
CA ARG A 112 13.28 9.80 -21.91
C ARG A 112 14.76 9.97 -21.57
N PHE A 113 15.36 9.07 -20.80
CA PHE A 113 16.71 9.21 -20.24
C PHE A 113 17.66 8.08 -20.60
N GLY A 114 17.13 6.92 -21.01
CA GLY A 114 17.94 5.74 -21.32
C GLY A 114 17.82 4.63 -20.25
N THR A 115 18.51 3.52 -20.57
CA THR A 115 18.35 2.25 -19.84
C THR A 115 18.80 2.31 -18.37
N LYS A 116 19.84 3.07 -18.05
CA LYS A 116 20.39 3.10 -16.67
C LYS A 116 19.40 3.74 -15.69
N VAL A 117 18.75 4.85 -16.08
CA VAL A 117 17.72 5.49 -15.23
C VAL A 117 16.51 4.56 -15.05
N LYS A 118 16.05 3.94 -16.15
CA LYS A 118 14.98 2.94 -16.09
C LYS A 118 15.31 1.82 -15.10
N MET A 119 16.48 1.21 -15.25
CA MET A 119 16.89 0.09 -14.39
C MET A 119 17.05 0.47 -12.92
N LEU A 120 17.58 1.67 -12.64
CA LEU A 120 17.71 2.16 -11.27
C LEU A 120 16.33 2.35 -10.63
N ALA A 121 15.40 3.03 -11.32
CA ALA A 121 14.06 3.24 -10.82
C ALA A 121 13.29 1.93 -10.64
N SER A 122 13.36 1.02 -11.61
CA SER A 122 12.76 -0.31 -11.55
C SER A 122 13.34 -1.17 -10.43
N GLY A 123 14.66 -1.12 -10.21
CA GLY A 123 15.32 -1.83 -9.13
C GLY A 123 14.90 -1.33 -7.75
N LEU A 124 14.83 -0.01 -7.58
CA LEU A 124 14.33 0.62 -6.35
C LEU A 124 12.86 0.23 -6.07
N PHE A 125 12.02 0.24 -7.10
CA PHE A 125 10.63 -0.22 -6.98
C PHE A 125 10.55 -1.68 -6.53
N VAL A 126 11.30 -2.58 -7.15
CA VAL A 126 11.31 -4.01 -6.80
C VAL A 126 11.72 -4.21 -5.34
N ILE A 127 12.74 -3.51 -4.87
CA ILE A 127 13.20 -3.59 -3.47
C ILE A 127 12.10 -3.07 -2.52
N MET A 128 11.62 -1.84 -2.76
CA MET A 128 10.61 -1.22 -1.92
C MET A 128 9.35 -2.07 -1.83
N ARG A 129 8.90 -2.59 -2.98
CA ARG A 129 7.64 -3.33 -3.05
C ARG A 129 7.72 -4.68 -2.34
N ASN A 130 8.86 -5.37 -2.44
CA ASN A 130 9.08 -6.60 -1.68
C ASN A 130 9.01 -6.36 -0.17
N ILE A 131 9.60 -5.27 0.32
CA ILE A 131 9.55 -4.92 1.75
C ILE A 131 8.10 -4.62 2.17
N ALA A 132 7.40 -3.77 1.42
CA ALA A 132 6.03 -3.39 1.72
C ALA A 132 5.07 -4.61 1.71
N ASP A 133 5.22 -5.51 0.75
CA ASP A 133 4.40 -6.71 0.67
C ASP A 133 4.77 -7.77 1.71
N GLY A 134 6.04 -7.86 2.13
CA GLY A 134 6.45 -8.68 3.27
C GLY A 134 5.74 -8.23 4.57
N ILE A 135 5.66 -6.92 4.82
CA ILE A 135 4.93 -6.36 5.97
C ILE A 135 3.42 -6.66 5.85
N ARG A 136 2.85 -6.52 4.65
CA ARG A 136 1.45 -6.85 4.39
C ARG A 136 1.15 -8.32 4.67
N LEU A 137 2.01 -9.23 4.19
CA LEU A 137 1.88 -10.67 4.42
C LEU A 137 1.93 -11.00 5.91
N LEU A 138 2.82 -10.37 6.67
CA LEU A 138 2.91 -10.52 8.13
C LEU A 138 1.61 -10.11 8.82
N LEU A 139 1.03 -8.95 8.47
CA LEU A 139 -0.24 -8.50 9.06
C LEU A 139 -1.39 -9.47 8.76
N THR A 140 -1.45 -9.96 7.53
CA THR A 140 -2.45 -10.98 7.18
C THR A 140 -2.23 -12.28 7.96
N ALA A 141 -0.96 -12.65 8.20
CA ALA A 141 -0.61 -13.82 9.01
C ALA A 141 -1.00 -13.65 10.48
N PHE A 142 -0.95 -12.45 11.05
CA PHE A 142 -1.47 -12.20 12.40
C PHE A 142 -2.98 -12.51 12.51
N VAL A 143 -3.77 -12.17 11.48
CA VAL A 143 -5.20 -12.49 11.45
C VAL A 143 -5.40 -14.00 11.36
N LEU A 144 -4.66 -14.71 10.51
CA LEU A 144 -4.74 -16.17 10.41
C LEU A 144 -4.28 -16.85 11.70
N ALA A 145 -3.23 -16.34 12.33
CA ALA A 145 -2.76 -16.83 13.62
C ALA A 145 -3.82 -16.66 14.73
N ALA A 146 -4.50 -15.51 14.77
CA ALA A 146 -5.61 -15.28 15.70
C ALA A 146 -6.77 -16.27 15.47
N VAL A 147 -7.10 -16.54 14.21
CA VAL A 147 -8.09 -17.57 13.86
C VAL A 147 -7.65 -18.94 14.37
N TYR A 148 -6.42 -19.36 14.08
CA TYR A 148 -5.92 -20.66 14.53
C TYR A 148 -5.90 -20.77 16.05
N ALA A 149 -5.44 -19.74 16.76
CA ALA A 149 -5.38 -19.71 18.22
C ALA A 149 -6.77 -19.82 18.86
N SER A 150 -7.84 -19.31 18.23
CA SER A 150 -9.21 -19.44 18.71
C SER A 150 -9.72 -20.89 18.75
N PHE A 151 -9.14 -21.78 17.92
CA PHE A 151 -9.46 -23.21 17.90
C PHE A 151 -8.46 -24.08 18.67
N ASN A 152 -7.24 -23.61 18.85
CA ASN A 152 -6.13 -24.35 19.46
C ASN A 152 -5.45 -23.49 20.55
N PRO A 153 -6.13 -23.20 21.66
CA PRO A 153 -5.56 -22.41 22.73
C PRO A 153 -4.34 -23.13 23.35
N GLY A 154 -3.24 -22.39 23.57
CA GLY A 154 -2.02 -22.91 24.18
C GLY A 154 -0.89 -23.26 23.20
N THR A 155 -1.09 -23.10 21.90
CA THR A 155 0.01 -23.22 20.93
C THR A 155 0.90 -21.98 20.97
N ASP A 156 2.22 -22.15 20.81
CA ASP A 156 3.16 -21.03 20.77
C ASP A 156 2.81 -20.04 19.64
N SER A 157 2.63 -18.77 20.02
CA SER A 157 2.21 -17.69 19.12
C SER A 157 3.15 -17.50 17.94
N ASN A 158 4.47 -17.57 18.16
CA ASN A 158 5.45 -17.35 17.09
C ASN A 158 5.39 -18.48 16.05
N THR A 159 5.25 -19.73 16.50
CA THR A 159 5.12 -20.90 15.60
C THR A 159 3.88 -20.78 14.74
N ILE A 160 2.75 -20.33 15.31
CA ILE A 160 1.50 -20.15 14.55
C ILE A 160 1.69 -19.04 13.49
N VAL A 161 2.29 -17.92 13.85
CA VAL A 161 2.50 -16.80 12.92
C VAL A 161 3.42 -17.21 11.78
N VAL A 162 4.55 -17.89 12.05
CA VAL A 162 5.46 -18.39 11.00
C VAL A 162 4.74 -19.36 10.06
N GLY A 163 3.99 -20.33 10.61
CA GLY A 163 3.18 -21.25 9.81
C GLY A 163 2.15 -20.52 8.92
N SER A 164 1.49 -19.49 9.48
CA SER A 164 0.53 -18.65 8.76
C SER A 164 1.18 -17.85 7.62
N VAL A 165 2.37 -17.25 7.85
CA VAL A 165 3.15 -16.56 6.82
C VAL A 165 3.50 -17.50 5.66
N ILE A 166 3.99 -18.70 5.97
CA ILE A 166 4.38 -19.69 4.94
C ILE A 166 3.15 -20.12 4.15
N LEU A 167 2.06 -20.47 4.83
CA LEU A 167 0.83 -20.92 4.17
C LEU A 167 0.26 -19.84 3.23
N LEU A 168 0.08 -18.63 3.72
CA LEU A 168 -0.45 -17.52 2.92
C LEU A 168 0.49 -17.15 1.77
N GLY A 169 1.80 -17.16 2.01
CA GLY A 169 2.79 -16.89 0.98
C GLY A 169 2.76 -17.93 -0.16
N ILE A 170 2.60 -19.22 0.16
CA ILE A 170 2.46 -20.27 -0.86
C ILE A 170 1.17 -20.05 -1.68
N VAL A 171 0.04 -19.80 -1.01
CA VAL A 171 -1.25 -19.55 -1.70
C VAL A 171 -1.14 -18.33 -2.62
N MET A 172 -0.52 -17.25 -2.16
CA MET A 172 -0.26 -16.04 -2.93
C MET A 172 0.57 -16.31 -4.19
N ILE A 173 1.67 -17.08 -4.06
CA ILE A 173 2.52 -17.47 -5.20
C ILE A 173 1.70 -18.25 -6.23
N VAL A 174 0.95 -19.27 -5.80
CA VAL A 174 0.13 -20.09 -6.68
C VAL A 174 -0.93 -19.27 -7.40
N PHE A 175 -1.66 -18.40 -6.66
CA PHE A 175 -2.68 -17.53 -7.25
C PHE A 175 -2.10 -16.61 -8.32
N THR A 176 -0.97 -15.94 -8.02
CA THR A 176 -0.37 -14.97 -8.96
C THR A 176 0.24 -15.66 -10.18
N PHE A 177 0.74 -16.88 -10.02
CA PHE A 177 1.34 -17.65 -11.13
C PHE A 177 0.34 -17.93 -12.26
N TYR A 178 -0.93 -18.18 -11.93
CA TYR A 178 -1.98 -18.52 -12.90
C TYR A 178 -2.86 -17.34 -13.31
N GLY A 179 -2.89 -16.25 -12.52
CA GLY A 179 -3.71 -15.05 -12.77
C GLY A 179 -2.93 -13.93 -13.45
N GLY A 180 -3.54 -13.25 -14.44
CA GLY A 180 -3.04 -11.99 -15.00
C GLY A 180 -3.66 -10.78 -14.28
N ILE A 181 -3.35 -9.57 -14.76
CA ILE A 181 -3.81 -8.32 -14.12
C ILE A 181 -5.35 -8.18 -14.11
N GLU A 182 -6.06 -8.65 -15.12
CA GLU A 182 -7.53 -8.57 -15.16
C GLU A 182 -8.18 -9.41 -14.08
N ALA A 183 -7.66 -10.63 -13.82
CA ALA A 183 -8.10 -11.45 -12.69
C ALA A 183 -7.93 -10.71 -11.36
N VAL A 184 -6.79 -10.06 -11.17
CA VAL A 184 -6.51 -9.27 -9.96
C VAL A 184 -7.53 -8.14 -9.81
N ILE A 185 -7.81 -7.36 -10.86
CA ILE A 185 -8.77 -6.25 -10.82
C ILE A 185 -10.18 -6.73 -10.42
N TRP A 186 -10.67 -7.80 -11.05
CA TRP A 186 -12.01 -8.31 -10.75
C TRP A 186 -12.14 -8.95 -9.37
N VAL A 187 -11.11 -9.64 -8.91
CA VAL A 187 -11.03 -10.13 -7.53
C VAL A 187 -11.05 -8.97 -6.54
N GLU A 188 -10.30 -7.90 -6.80
CA GLU A 188 -10.27 -6.70 -5.96
C GLU A 188 -11.62 -5.99 -5.91
N VAL A 189 -12.40 -5.97 -7.01
CA VAL A 189 -13.76 -5.42 -7.03
C VAL A 189 -14.67 -6.17 -6.05
N VAL A 190 -14.69 -7.50 -6.11
CA VAL A 190 -15.49 -8.34 -5.18
C VAL A 190 -15.02 -8.15 -3.74
N GLN A 191 -13.73 -8.14 -3.54
CA GLN A 191 -13.09 -7.98 -2.24
C GLN A 191 -13.43 -6.64 -1.59
N LEU A 192 -13.43 -5.54 -2.34
CA LEU A 192 -13.80 -4.22 -1.83
C LEU A 192 -15.23 -4.19 -1.27
N VAL A 193 -16.18 -4.80 -1.99
CA VAL A 193 -17.58 -4.88 -1.55
C VAL A 193 -17.66 -5.60 -0.19
N ILE A 194 -16.92 -6.70 -0.02
CA ILE A 194 -16.91 -7.46 1.21
C ILE A 194 -16.21 -6.69 2.34
N TYR A 195 -15.12 -5.97 2.05
CA TYR A 195 -14.44 -5.13 3.03
C TYR A 195 -15.35 -4.03 3.58
N ILE A 196 -15.99 -3.27 2.69
CA ILE A 196 -16.89 -2.19 3.09
C ILE A 196 -18.08 -2.77 3.88
N GLY A 197 -18.69 -3.84 3.36
CA GLY A 197 -19.78 -4.52 4.05
C GLY A 197 -19.40 -5.04 5.43
N GLY A 198 -18.21 -5.66 5.53
CA GLY A 198 -17.66 -6.17 6.80
C GLY A 198 -17.35 -5.05 7.79
N ALA A 199 -16.79 -3.93 7.34
CA ALA A 199 -16.53 -2.76 8.18
C ALA A 199 -17.82 -2.13 8.72
N ILE A 200 -18.84 -1.98 7.87
CA ILE A 200 -20.17 -1.49 8.27
C ILE A 200 -20.80 -2.44 9.29
N ALA A 201 -20.76 -3.74 9.05
CA ALA A 201 -21.30 -4.72 9.97
C ALA A 201 -20.57 -4.71 11.32
N ALA A 202 -19.23 -4.59 11.32
CA ALA A 202 -18.46 -4.45 12.55
C ALA A 202 -18.86 -3.19 13.34
N ALA A 203 -19.07 -2.06 12.65
CA ALA A 203 -19.55 -0.83 13.29
C ALA A 203 -20.93 -1.03 13.96
N PHE A 204 -21.86 -1.72 13.30
CA PHE A 204 -23.17 -2.04 13.89
C PHE A 204 -23.04 -2.95 15.12
N VAL A 205 -22.20 -3.98 15.06
CA VAL A 205 -21.96 -4.87 16.20
C VAL A 205 -21.35 -4.09 17.38
N LEU A 206 -20.38 -3.21 17.11
CA LEU A 206 -19.78 -2.34 18.13
C LEU A 206 -20.84 -1.46 18.78
N LEU A 207 -21.64 -0.74 17.98
CA LEU A 207 -22.67 0.18 18.47
C LEU A 207 -23.73 -0.52 19.34
N ASN A 208 -24.08 -1.76 19.00
CA ASN A 208 -25.04 -2.54 19.79
C ASN A 208 -24.46 -3.04 21.14
N ASN A 209 -23.14 -3.05 21.29
CA ASN A 209 -22.47 -3.51 22.49
C ASN A 209 -21.86 -2.36 23.33
N ILE A 210 -21.92 -1.13 22.88
CA ILE A 210 -21.46 0.06 23.61
C ILE A 210 -22.64 0.58 24.48
N GLU A 211 -22.40 0.86 25.75
CA GLU A 211 -23.40 1.48 26.64
C GLU A 211 -23.80 2.86 26.08
N GLY A 212 -25.10 3.11 25.91
CA GLY A 212 -25.63 4.30 25.25
C GLY A 212 -25.52 4.29 23.73
N GLY A 213 -25.05 3.20 23.11
CA GLY A 213 -24.96 3.04 21.66
C GLY A 213 -24.15 4.14 20.98
N PHE A 214 -24.69 4.72 19.91
CA PHE A 214 -24.04 5.79 19.17
C PHE A 214 -23.76 7.04 20.02
N ALA A 215 -24.72 7.45 20.87
CA ALA A 215 -24.55 8.62 21.74
C ALA A 215 -23.46 8.39 22.79
N GLY A 216 -23.40 7.17 23.38
CA GLY A 216 -22.36 6.78 24.32
C GLY A 216 -20.96 6.79 23.67
N ALA A 217 -20.86 6.23 22.46
CA ALA A 217 -19.61 6.25 21.71
C ALA A 217 -19.13 7.68 21.39
N LEU A 218 -20.04 8.57 21.00
CA LEU A 218 -19.70 9.98 20.74
C LEU A 218 -19.23 10.68 22.03
N ALA A 219 -19.95 10.50 23.15
CA ALA A 219 -19.58 11.13 24.42
C ALA A 219 -18.17 10.71 24.88
N ILE A 220 -17.85 9.40 24.78
CA ILE A 220 -16.50 8.89 25.08
C ILE A 220 -15.48 9.46 24.11
N GLY A 221 -15.78 9.48 22.80
CA GLY A 221 -14.90 10.03 21.79
C GLY A 221 -14.58 11.51 22.02
N GLU A 222 -15.57 12.34 22.38
CA GLU A 222 -15.41 13.76 22.73
C GLU A 222 -14.58 13.92 24.01
N GLN A 223 -14.86 13.16 25.05
CA GLN A 223 -14.13 13.20 26.32
C GLN A 223 -12.61 12.97 26.12
N PHE A 224 -12.23 12.12 25.18
CA PHE A 224 -10.83 11.79 24.91
C PHE A 224 -10.27 12.48 23.65
N ASN A 225 -10.93 13.52 23.11
CA ASN A 225 -10.52 14.29 21.95
C ASN A 225 -10.26 13.43 20.70
N LYS A 226 -11.02 12.34 20.52
CA LYS A 226 -10.83 11.39 19.41
C LYS A 226 -11.24 11.94 18.05
N PHE A 227 -12.06 12.99 18.00
CA PHE A 227 -12.56 13.59 16.76
C PHE A 227 -11.73 14.80 16.28
N ASN A 228 -10.59 15.09 16.93
CA ASN A 228 -9.72 16.14 16.45
C ASN A 228 -9.13 15.78 15.07
N VAL A 229 -9.34 16.68 14.08
CA VAL A 229 -8.89 16.45 12.70
C VAL A 229 -7.64 17.28 12.39
N PHE A 230 -7.53 18.48 12.97
CA PHE A 230 -6.52 19.45 12.55
C PHE A 230 -5.50 19.72 13.64
N ASP A 231 -4.22 19.54 13.30
CA ASP A 231 -3.06 20.05 14.04
C ASP A 231 -2.27 20.99 13.11
N PHE A 232 -2.33 22.28 13.37
CA PHE A 232 -1.63 23.30 12.57
C PHE A 232 -0.19 23.55 13.05
N ALA A 233 0.34 22.75 13.95
CA ALA A 233 1.72 22.90 14.40
C ALA A 233 2.70 22.75 13.20
N TRP A 234 3.66 23.69 13.12
CA TRP A 234 4.76 23.60 12.17
C TRP A 234 5.90 22.81 12.83
N ASP A 235 5.75 21.48 12.86
CA ASP A 235 6.71 20.56 13.48
C ASP A 235 7.01 19.40 12.52
N SER A 236 8.22 19.37 11.99
CA SER A 236 8.65 18.32 11.06
C SER A 236 8.87 16.95 11.72
N THR A 237 8.84 16.86 13.04
CA THR A 237 8.98 15.60 13.78
C THR A 237 7.66 14.91 14.04
N LYS A 238 6.55 15.66 13.97
CA LYS A 238 5.19 15.12 14.10
C LYS A 238 4.72 14.52 12.78
N THR A 239 4.14 13.32 12.86
CA THR A 239 3.68 12.57 11.68
C THR A 239 2.43 13.19 11.05
N TYR A 240 1.45 13.57 11.87
CA TYR A 240 0.15 14.05 11.40
C TYR A 240 -0.06 15.51 11.82
N THR A 241 0.42 16.45 10.98
CA THR A 241 0.10 17.86 11.07
C THR A 241 -0.53 18.32 9.75
N PHE A 242 -1.22 19.43 9.74
CA PHE A 242 -1.83 19.99 8.52
C PHE A 242 -0.82 20.14 7.39
N TRP A 243 0.35 20.67 7.68
CA TRP A 243 1.40 20.92 6.69
C TRP A 243 2.02 19.62 6.16
N ALA A 244 2.35 18.68 7.06
CA ALA A 244 2.83 17.36 6.68
C ALA A 244 1.77 16.59 5.90
N GLY A 245 0.50 16.71 6.29
CA GLY A 245 -0.64 16.09 5.60
C GLY A 245 -0.80 16.61 4.18
N ILE A 246 -0.94 17.93 4.00
CA ILE A 246 -1.19 18.52 2.68
C ILE A 246 0.01 18.33 1.75
N PHE A 247 1.20 18.75 2.14
CA PHE A 247 2.37 18.66 1.28
C PHE A 247 2.91 17.24 1.20
N GLY A 248 3.13 16.60 2.35
CA GLY A 248 3.65 15.23 2.39
C GLY A 248 2.67 14.22 1.78
N GLY A 249 1.38 14.30 2.12
CA GLY A 249 0.34 13.45 1.53
C GLY A 249 0.19 13.64 0.02
N CYS A 250 0.29 14.87 -0.49
CA CYS A 250 0.27 15.15 -1.92
C CYS A 250 1.44 14.44 -2.64
N PHE A 251 2.68 14.64 -2.16
CA PHE A 251 3.86 14.01 -2.77
C PHE A 251 3.88 12.49 -2.56
N LEU A 252 3.40 12.00 -1.42
CA LEU A 252 3.24 10.57 -1.19
C LEU A 252 2.29 9.94 -2.22
N THR A 253 1.12 10.55 -2.44
CA THR A 253 0.18 10.06 -3.46
C THR A 253 0.76 10.21 -4.87
N MET A 254 1.41 11.31 -5.19
CA MET A 254 2.09 11.46 -6.49
C MET A 254 3.12 10.34 -6.70
N SER A 255 3.83 9.93 -5.67
CA SER A 255 4.81 8.85 -5.77
C SER A 255 4.16 7.47 -5.88
N THR A 256 3.16 7.16 -5.06
CA THR A 256 2.53 5.84 -5.05
C THR A 256 1.56 5.63 -6.23
N HIS A 257 0.74 6.62 -6.55
CA HIS A 257 -0.25 6.51 -7.65
C HIS A 257 0.27 7.04 -8.98
N GLY A 258 1.31 7.87 -8.97
CA GLY A 258 1.89 8.43 -10.18
C GLY A 258 3.11 7.66 -10.71
N THR A 259 3.89 6.98 -9.87
CA THR A 259 5.16 6.38 -10.31
C THR A 259 5.39 4.94 -9.86
N ASP A 260 4.50 4.38 -9.05
CA ASP A 260 4.56 2.99 -8.63
C ASP A 260 3.82 2.10 -9.65
N GLN A 261 4.55 1.13 -10.23
CA GLN A 261 3.99 0.21 -11.23
C GLN A 261 2.75 -0.52 -10.73
N TYR A 262 2.67 -0.84 -9.45
CA TYR A 262 1.54 -1.57 -8.87
C TYR A 262 0.21 -0.83 -9.03
N LEU A 263 0.21 0.50 -8.93
CA LEU A 263 -1.00 1.32 -9.14
C LEU A 263 -1.12 1.82 -10.57
N VAL A 264 -0.02 2.22 -11.21
CA VAL A 264 -0.05 2.72 -12.59
C VAL A 264 -0.50 1.62 -13.58
N GLN A 265 -0.13 0.37 -13.34
CA GLN A 265 -0.54 -0.77 -14.17
C GLN A 265 -2.06 -0.82 -14.37
N ARG A 266 -2.86 -0.47 -13.34
CA ARG A 266 -4.33 -0.40 -13.43
C ARG A 266 -4.82 0.65 -14.41
N TYR A 267 -4.17 1.80 -14.47
CA TYR A 267 -4.53 2.85 -15.44
C TYR A 267 -4.28 2.38 -16.87
N LEU A 268 -3.18 1.64 -17.08
CA LEU A 268 -2.80 1.10 -18.40
C LEU A 268 -3.81 0.06 -18.92
N CYS A 269 -4.62 -0.55 -18.04
CA CYS A 269 -5.71 -1.44 -18.42
C CYS A 269 -6.95 -0.70 -18.97
N THR A 270 -6.98 0.65 -18.97
CA THR A 270 -8.07 1.44 -19.53
C THR A 270 -7.79 1.86 -20.98
N LYS A 271 -8.86 2.08 -21.74
CA LYS A 271 -8.78 2.45 -23.16
C LYS A 271 -8.36 3.91 -23.40
N LYS A 272 -8.67 4.81 -22.47
CA LYS A 272 -8.51 6.27 -22.66
C LYS A 272 -7.95 6.94 -21.40
N PRO A 273 -7.11 7.99 -21.58
CA PRO A 273 -6.59 8.77 -20.43
C PRO A 273 -7.71 9.35 -19.56
N SER A 274 -8.80 9.81 -20.17
CA SER A 274 -9.95 10.37 -19.43
C SER A 274 -10.60 9.34 -18.49
N SER A 275 -10.71 8.08 -18.92
CA SER A 275 -11.23 6.99 -18.10
C SER A 275 -10.31 6.69 -16.92
N ALA A 276 -8.99 6.67 -17.15
CA ALA A 276 -7.98 6.51 -16.09
C ALA A 276 -8.04 7.66 -15.07
N SER A 277 -8.08 8.92 -15.55
CA SER A 277 -8.19 10.10 -14.68
C SER A 277 -9.48 10.09 -13.86
N PHE A 278 -10.61 9.75 -14.49
CA PHE A 278 -11.88 9.68 -13.78
C PHE A 278 -11.91 8.56 -12.75
N ALA A 279 -11.31 7.40 -13.06
CA ALA A 279 -11.15 6.30 -12.10
C ALA A 279 -10.32 6.74 -10.89
N LEU A 280 -9.18 7.41 -11.13
CA LEU A 280 -8.31 7.89 -10.05
C LEU A 280 -9.00 8.95 -9.17
N LEU A 281 -9.66 9.94 -9.76
CA LEU A 281 -10.31 11.01 -8.99
C LEU A 281 -11.51 10.48 -8.19
N SER A 282 -12.35 9.63 -8.80
CA SER A 282 -13.49 9.03 -8.12
C SER A 282 -13.07 8.07 -7.00
N SER A 283 -11.98 7.31 -7.18
CA SER A 283 -11.41 6.48 -6.11
C SER A 283 -11.04 7.32 -4.88
N GLY A 284 -10.57 8.55 -5.09
CA GLY A 284 -10.22 9.46 -4.01
C GLY A 284 -11.39 9.77 -3.07
N ALA A 285 -12.57 10.06 -3.64
CA ALA A 285 -13.75 10.33 -2.81
C ALA A 285 -14.16 9.11 -1.97
N VAL A 286 -14.07 7.90 -2.55
CA VAL A 286 -14.37 6.65 -1.83
C VAL A 286 -13.34 6.41 -0.73
N VAL A 287 -12.05 6.61 -1.02
CA VAL A 287 -10.95 6.48 -0.05
C VAL A 287 -11.11 7.43 1.13
N LEU A 288 -11.48 8.70 0.89
CA LEU A 288 -11.74 9.65 1.98
C LEU A 288 -12.86 9.14 2.89
N GLY A 289 -14.00 8.75 2.33
CA GLY A 289 -15.11 8.20 3.11
C GLY A 289 -14.72 6.95 3.91
N GLN A 290 -13.89 6.11 3.31
CA GLN A 290 -13.41 4.88 3.92
C GLN A 290 -12.45 5.14 5.09
N PHE A 291 -11.51 6.09 4.97
CA PHE A 291 -10.65 6.45 6.09
C PHE A 291 -11.43 7.08 7.25
N ILE A 292 -12.44 7.92 6.97
CA ILE A 292 -13.35 8.43 8.00
C ILE A 292 -14.04 7.25 8.70
N GLY A 293 -14.55 6.28 7.96
CA GLY A 293 -15.22 5.09 8.50
C GLY A 293 -14.28 4.23 9.37
N PHE A 294 -13.07 3.95 8.92
CA PHE A 294 -12.10 3.16 9.69
C PHE A 294 -11.62 3.86 10.96
N LEU A 295 -11.35 5.17 10.90
CA LEU A 295 -11.00 5.94 12.10
C LEU A 295 -12.17 5.97 13.08
N PHE A 296 -13.41 6.07 12.58
CA PHE A 296 -14.60 5.99 13.41
C PHE A 296 -14.76 4.61 14.07
N ILE A 297 -14.50 3.51 13.32
CA ILE A 297 -14.43 2.16 13.93
C ILE A 297 -13.38 2.11 15.04
N GLY A 298 -12.24 2.79 14.86
CA GLY A 298 -11.23 2.90 15.93
C GLY A 298 -11.74 3.58 17.19
N VAL A 299 -12.56 4.65 17.05
CA VAL A 299 -13.23 5.30 18.18
C VAL A 299 -14.30 4.37 18.81
N LEU A 300 -15.06 3.64 17.98
CA LEU A 300 -16.01 2.66 18.50
C LEU A 300 -15.31 1.53 19.29
N LEU A 301 -14.18 1.03 18.79
CA LEU A 301 -13.35 0.05 19.50
C LEU A 301 -12.83 0.62 20.81
N PHE A 302 -12.40 1.89 20.81
CA PHE A 302 -11.96 2.57 22.03
C PHE A 302 -13.10 2.63 23.06
N ALA A 303 -14.30 3.04 22.65
CA ALA A 303 -15.47 3.10 23.50
C ALA A 303 -15.91 1.70 23.99
N PHE A 304 -15.82 0.67 23.15
CA PHE A 304 -16.15 -0.71 23.48
C PHE A 304 -15.23 -1.28 24.57
N TYR A 305 -13.92 -1.04 24.47
CA TYR A 305 -12.93 -1.52 25.43
C TYR A 305 -12.75 -0.59 26.65
N ALA A 306 -13.29 0.64 26.60
CA ALA A 306 -13.15 1.63 27.66
C ALA A 306 -13.67 1.16 29.07
N PRO A 307 -14.83 0.47 29.22
CA PRO A 307 -15.33 0.03 30.50
C PRO A 307 -14.37 -0.88 31.27
N TYR A 308 -13.52 -1.61 30.54
CA TYR A 308 -12.62 -2.59 31.16
C TYR A 308 -11.30 -1.98 31.66
N ASN A 309 -10.89 -0.78 31.19
CA ASN A 309 -9.53 -0.31 31.43
C ASN A 309 -9.33 1.22 31.44
N LEU A 310 -10.38 2.03 31.51
CA LEU A 310 -10.24 3.50 31.41
C LEU A 310 -9.20 4.13 32.35
N PRO A 311 -9.16 3.82 33.66
CA PRO A 311 -8.17 4.39 34.56
C PRO A 311 -6.74 3.94 34.26
N GLU A 312 -6.55 2.68 33.97
CA GLU A 312 -5.22 2.13 33.59
C GLU A 312 -4.80 2.48 32.18
N TYR A 313 -5.75 2.62 31.26
CA TYR A 313 -5.51 3.08 29.90
C TYR A 313 -5.07 4.56 29.86
N ALA A 314 -5.67 5.40 30.69
CA ALA A 314 -5.25 6.80 30.85
C ALA A 314 -3.86 6.95 31.49
N GLN A 315 -3.50 6.04 32.42
CA GLN A 315 -2.20 6.06 33.09
C GLN A 315 -1.08 5.39 32.30
N ALA A 316 -1.40 4.43 31.43
CA ALA A 316 -0.41 3.54 30.81
C ALA A 316 0.29 4.13 29.61
N GLY A 317 0.21 5.39 29.26
CA GLY A 317 0.97 5.90 28.11
C GLY A 317 1.09 4.89 26.98
N VAL A 318 0.00 4.58 26.26
CA VAL A 318 0.07 3.72 25.07
C VAL A 318 0.78 4.52 23.98
N SER A 319 2.10 4.55 24.04
CA SER A 319 2.93 4.77 22.88
C SER A 319 3.02 3.41 22.16
N GLY A 320 2.91 3.34 20.86
CA GLY A 320 2.77 2.18 19.98
C GLY A 320 3.34 0.79 20.33
N SER A 321 3.91 0.59 21.51
CA SER A 321 4.65 -0.59 21.92
C SER A 321 4.07 -1.38 23.10
N GLY A 322 2.90 -1.03 23.66
CA GLY A 322 2.44 -1.82 24.80
C GLY A 322 1.08 -1.44 25.35
N VAL A 323 0.09 -2.23 25.03
CA VAL A 323 -1.14 -2.31 25.80
C VAL A 323 -0.91 -3.30 26.95
N ARG A 324 -1.26 -2.91 28.16
CA ARG A 324 -1.03 -3.74 29.35
C ARG A 324 -1.79 -5.08 29.31
N ALA A 325 -1.33 -6.00 30.16
CA ALA A 325 -1.75 -7.40 30.29
C ALA A 325 -3.25 -7.67 30.54
N THR A 326 -4.09 -6.65 30.66
CA THR A 326 -5.54 -6.75 30.82
C THR A 326 -6.32 -6.73 29.52
N LEU A 327 -5.73 -6.25 28.41
CA LEU A 327 -6.33 -6.33 27.09
C LEU A 327 -5.83 -7.60 26.38
N PRO A 328 -6.65 -8.24 25.54
CA PRO A 328 -6.29 -9.50 24.87
C PRO A 328 -5.30 -9.33 23.73
N PHE A 329 -4.65 -8.17 23.60
CA PHE A 329 -3.71 -7.84 22.54
C PHE A 329 -2.57 -6.94 23.05
N LEU A 330 -1.41 -7.03 22.38
CA LEU A 330 -0.18 -6.30 22.74
C LEU A 330 0.07 -5.07 21.87
N LYS A 331 -0.46 -5.05 20.64
CA LYS A 331 -0.27 -3.96 19.66
C LYS A 331 -1.62 -3.43 19.21
N THR A 332 -1.68 -2.14 18.87
CA THR A 332 -2.89 -1.50 18.35
C THR A 332 -3.38 -2.09 17.02
N ASP A 333 -2.47 -2.65 16.22
CA ASP A 333 -2.80 -3.38 15.00
C ASP A 333 -3.59 -4.67 15.25
N GLN A 334 -3.63 -5.18 16.48
CA GLN A 334 -4.36 -6.39 16.85
C GLN A 334 -5.78 -6.13 17.36
N VAL A 335 -6.14 -4.86 17.66
CA VAL A 335 -7.44 -4.54 18.27
C VAL A 335 -8.61 -4.94 17.37
N PHE A 336 -8.57 -4.58 16.10
CA PHE A 336 -9.67 -4.87 15.19
C PHE A 336 -9.74 -6.35 14.78
N PRO A 337 -8.64 -7.04 14.44
CA PRO A 337 -8.64 -8.49 14.28
C PRO A 337 -9.18 -9.26 15.48
N ASN A 338 -8.77 -8.88 16.71
CA ASN A 338 -9.28 -9.51 17.92
C ASN A 338 -10.80 -9.32 18.07
N PHE A 339 -11.30 -8.09 17.87
CA PHE A 339 -12.74 -7.83 17.88
C PHE A 339 -13.48 -8.68 16.84
N ILE A 340 -12.97 -8.80 15.61
CA ILE A 340 -13.58 -9.60 14.54
C ILE A 340 -13.67 -11.08 14.95
N THR A 341 -12.61 -11.62 15.53
CA THR A 341 -12.53 -13.05 15.85
C THR A 341 -13.32 -13.44 17.09
N GLU A 342 -13.47 -12.54 18.08
CA GLU A 342 -14.07 -12.83 19.37
C GLU A 342 -15.50 -12.32 19.53
N HIS A 343 -15.83 -11.17 18.94
CA HIS A 343 -17.07 -10.45 19.21
C HIS A 343 -18.04 -10.36 18.04
N MET A 344 -17.60 -10.62 16.81
CA MET A 344 -18.51 -10.62 15.67
C MET A 344 -19.33 -11.91 15.59
N PRO A 345 -20.58 -11.83 15.09
CA PRO A 345 -21.42 -13.01 14.90
C PRO A 345 -20.78 -14.04 13.97
N PRO A 346 -20.97 -15.36 14.25
CA PRO A 346 -20.53 -16.43 13.38
C PRO A 346 -21.04 -16.26 11.94
N GLY A 347 -20.22 -16.62 10.97
CA GLY A 347 -20.47 -16.42 9.55
C GLY A 347 -20.02 -15.04 9.07
N LEU A 348 -20.33 -13.98 9.78
CA LEU A 348 -19.90 -12.62 9.44
C LEU A 348 -18.41 -12.44 9.77
N SER A 349 -17.93 -12.92 10.91
CA SER A 349 -16.51 -12.95 11.24
C SER A 349 -15.71 -13.76 10.21
N GLY A 350 -16.21 -14.93 9.80
CA GLY A 350 -15.60 -15.74 8.75
C GLY A 350 -15.48 -15.03 7.41
N LEU A 351 -16.54 -14.30 6.99
CA LEU A 351 -16.53 -13.56 5.73
C LEU A 351 -15.52 -12.40 5.75
N VAL A 352 -15.46 -11.62 6.84
CA VAL A 352 -14.51 -10.52 6.98
C VAL A 352 -13.07 -11.03 6.98
N VAL A 353 -12.79 -12.10 7.73
CA VAL A 353 -11.47 -12.73 7.76
C VAL A 353 -11.09 -13.29 6.39
N ALA A 354 -12.03 -13.91 5.67
CA ALA A 354 -11.82 -14.40 4.33
C ALA A 354 -11.44 -13.27 3.36
N ALA A 355 -12.10 -12.10 3.47
CA ALA A 355 -11.76 -10.93 2.66
C ALA A 355 -10.35 -10.40 2.97
N ILE A 356 -9.94 -10.40 4.25
CA ILE A 356 -8.57 -10.03 4.66
C ILE A 356 -7.54 -10.98 4.04
N PHE A 357 -7.81 -12.28 4.00
CA PHE A 357 -6.90 -13.24 3.37
C PHE A 357 -6.84 -13.07 1.87
N ALA A 358 -7.98 -12.81 1.22
CA ALA A 358 -8.01 -12.53 -0.21
C ALA A 358 -7.20 -11.28 -0.58
N ALA A 359 -7.10 -10.28 0.31
CA ALA A 359 -6.22 -9.12 0.10
C ALA A 359 -4.74 -9.48 0.01
N ALA A 360 -4.31 -10.52 0.70
CA ALA A 360 -2.96 -11.03 0.54
C ALA A 360 -2.75 -11.69 -0.82
N LEU A 361 -3.80 -12.29 -1.40
CA LEU A 361 -3.74 -12.93 -2.72
C LEU A 361 -3.61 -11.90 -3.85
N SER A 362 -4.24 -10.73 -3.73
CA SER A 362 -4.11 -9.62 -4.68
C SER A 362 -2.82 -8.83 -4.48
N SER A 363 -1.71 -9.54 -4.33
CA SER A 363 -0.40 -8.94 -4.08
C SER A 363 0.15 -8.22 -5.31
N SER A 364 1.19 -7.39 -5.10
CA SER A 364 1.93 -6.75 -6.17
C SER A 364 2.88 -7.69 -6.92
N LEU A 365 2.87 -9.00 -6.66
CA LEU A 365 3.74 -9.98 -7.33
C LEU A 365 3.69 -9.87 -8.85
N ASN A 366 2.49 -9.68 -9.43
CA ASN A 366 2.35 -9.48 -10.87
C ASN A 366 3.09 -8.21 -11.34
N SER A 367 2.94 -7.09 -10.64
CA SER A 367 3.59 -5.82 -10.99
C SER A 367 5.11 -5.86 -10.80
N ILE A 368 5.58 -6.55 -9.75
CA ILE A 368 7.01 -6.76 -9.52
C ILE A 368 7.59 -7.66 -10.62
N ALA A 369 6.90 -8.76 -10.96
CA ALA A 369 7.31 -9.65 -12.04
C ALA A 369 7.32 -8.94 -13.39
N ALA A 370 6.30 -8.10 -13.70
CA ALA A 370 6.25 -7.28 -14.90
C ALA A 370 7.47 -6.37 -15.02
N THR A 371 7.78 -5.63 -13.95
CA THR A 371 8.94 -4.74 -13.88
C THR A 371 10.25 -5.52 -14.00
N ALA A 372 10.39 -6.61 -13.24
CA ALA A 372 11.59 -7.44 -13.28
C ALA A 372 11.86 -8.05 -14.66
N VAL A 373 10.82 -8.53 -15.34
CA VAL A 373 10.93 -9.10 -16.68
C VAL A 373 11.23 -8.01 -17.72
N ASN A 374 10.41 -6.95 -17.78
CA ASN A 374 10.47 -5.99 -18.87
C ASN A 374 11.62 -4.98 -18.72
N ASP A 375 11.96 -4.59 -17.49
CA ASP A 375 12.89 -3.50 -17.24
C ASP A 375 14.27 -3.98 -16.80
N LEU A 376 14.36 -5.12 -16.10
CA LEU A 376 15.62 -5.63 -15.57
C LEU A 376 16.16 -6.85 -16.34
N TYR A 377 15.30 -7.77 -16.80
CA TYR A 377 15.73 -8.99 -17.50
C TYR A 377 15.82 -8.82 -19.02
N LYS A 378 14.73 -8.35 -19.66
CA LYS A 378 14.60 -8.24 -21.12
C LYS A 378 15.75 -7.46 -21.82
N PRO A 379 16.28 -6.37 -21.23
CA PRO A 379 17.39 -5.62 -21.83
C PRO A 379 18.69 -6.43 -22.02
N PHE A 380 18.88 -7.51 -21.23
CA PHE A 380 20.06 -8.38 -21.29
C PHE A 380 19.78 -9.74 -21.95
N SER A 381 18.50 -10.06 -22.21
CA SER A 381 18.11 -11.35 -22.75
C SER A 381 18.35 -11.40 -24.27
N ARG A 382 18.97 -12.49 -24.72
CA ARG A 382 19.06 -12.80 -26.17
C ARG A 382 17.75 -13.34 -26.73
N ASN A 383 16.90 -13.93 -25.88
CA ASN A 383 15.60 -14.48 -26.27
C ASN A 383 14.49 -13.63 -25.66
N THR A 384 13.80 -12.89 -26.50
CA THR A 384 12.70 -11.98 -26.13
C THR A 384 11.34 -12.50 -26.58
N SER A 385 11.22 -13.81 -26.91
CA SER A 385 9.93 -14.40 -27.25
C SER A 385 8.99 -14.41 -26.05
N ASP A 386 7.70 -14.15 -26.27
CA ASP A 386 6.69 -14.13 -25.19
C ASP A 386 6.68 -15.40 -24.37
N LYS A 387 6.75 -16.56 -25.01
CA LYS A 387 6.83 -17.87 -24.32
C LYS A 387 8.00 -17.94 -23.34
N HIS A 388 9.18 -17.40 -23.71
CA HIS A 388 10.35 -17.39 -22.83
C HIS A 388 10.16 -16.38 -21.70
N LEU A 389 9.68 -15.16 -21.98
CA LEU A 389 9.47 -14.13 -20.98
C LEU A 389 8.39 -14.53 -19.98
N MET A 390 7.31 -15.16 -20.42
CA MET A 390 6.28 -15.71 -19.51
C MET A 390 6.83 -16.79 -18.58
N LYS A 391 7.69 -17.70 -19.10
CA LYS A 391 8.35 -18.71 -18.25
C LYS A 391 9.25 -18.05 -17.19
N ILE A 392 10.01 -17.02 -17.57
CA ILE A 392 10.85 -16.25 -16.64
C ILE A 392 9.99 -15.51 -15.63
N SER A 393 8.87 -14.90 -16.05
CA SER A 393 7.89 -14.27 -15.15
C SER A 393 7.39 -15.23 -14.07
N GLY A 394 7.02 -16.46 -14.44
CA GLY A 394 6.60 -17.46 -13.50
C GLY A 394 7.68 -17.80 -12.46
N TRP A 395 8.93 -18.03 -12.90
CA TRP A 395 10.04 -18.28 -11.98
C TRP A 395 10.33 -17.08 -11.06
N LEU A 396 10.32 -15.87 -11.60
CA LEU A 396 10.51 -14.66 -10.80
C LEU A 396 9.38 -14.48 -9.77
N THR A 397 8.13 -14.80 -10.11
CA THR A 397 7.01 -14.78 -9.17
C THR A 397 7.29 -15.69 -7.96
N VAL A 398 7.82 -16.90 -8.19
CA VAL A 398 8.17 -17.84 -7.11
C VAL A 398 9.31 -17.26 -6.25
N VAL A 399 10.38 -16.78 -6.87
CA VAL A 399 11.55 -16.23 -6.14
C VAL A 399 11.14 -15.01 -5.31
N ILE A 400 10.38 -14.09 -5.91
CA ILE A 400 9.89 -12.88 -5.24
C ILE A 400 8.98 -13.25 -4.06
N GLY A 401 8.08 -14.23 -4.24
CA GLY A 401 7.22 -14.70 -3.17
C GLY A 401 8.00 -15.30 -1.99
N ILE A 402 9.07 -16.06 -2.26
CA ILE A 402 9.98 -16.56 -1.20
C ILE A 402 10.66 -15.40 -0.47
N VAL A 403 11.11 -14.37 -1.19
CA VAL A 403 11.70 -13.16 -0.58
C VAL A 403 10.68 -12.48 0.33
N GLN A 404 9.43 -12.33 -0.10
CA GLN A 404 8.37 -11.72 0.71
C GLN A 404 8.05 -12.54 1.98
N ILE A 405 8.01 -13.87 1.89
CA ILE A 405 7.88 -14.76 3.05
C ILE A 405 9.03 -14.52 4.04
N SER A 406 10.26 -14.48 3.54
CA SER A 406 11.45 -14.27 4.38
C SER A 406 11.42 -12.90 5.06
N LEU A 407 11.04 -11.84 4.34
CA LEU A 407 10.90 -10.49 4.89
C LEU A 407 9.79 -10.43 5.95
N ALA A 408 8.65 -11.09 5.73
CA ALA A 408 7.57 -11.16 6.71
C ALA A 408 8.06 -11.77 8.04
N ILE A 409 8.86 -12.84 7.97
CA ILE A 409 9.43 -13.48 9.17
C ILE A 409 10.44 -12.55 9.88
N VAL A 410 11.28 -11.84 9.12
CA VAL A 410 12.25 -10.88 9.68
C VAL A 410 11.55 -9.73 10.40
N PHE A 411 10.44 -9.21 9.85
CA PHE A 411 9.69 -8.10 10.43
C PHE A 411 8.81 -8.49 11.65
N MET A 412 8.69 -9.77 11.99
CA MET A 412 7.93 -10.20 13.18
C MET A 412 8.43 -9.54 14.48
N SER A 413 9.73 -9.26 14.58
CA SER A 413 10.37 -8.64 15.75
C SER A 413 10.30 -7.11 15.78
N SER A 414 9.73 -6.45 14.76
CA SER A 414 9.63 -4.98 14.73
C SER A 414 8.68 -4.46 15.80
N GLU A 415 9.10 -3.42 16.53
CA GLU A 415 8.28 -2.72 17.53
C GLU A 415 7.38 -1.64 16.91
N GLU A 416 7.68 -1.18 15.70
CA GLU A 416 6.89 -0.17 15.01
C GLU A 416 5.54 -0.70 14.52
N SER A 417 4.56 0.19 14.37
CA SER A 417 3.30 -0.17 13.72
C SER A 417 3.57 -0.55 12.26
N ALA A 418 2.91 -1.59 11.78
CA ALA A 418 3.10 -2.06 10.42
C ALA A 418 2.70 -0.98 9.37
N LEU A 419 1.69 -0.15 9.67
CA LEU A 419 1.31 0.98 8.83
C LEU A 419 2.45 2.01 8.74
N GLY A 420 2.99 2.44 9.89
CA GLY A 420 4.09 3.41 9.94
C GLY A 420 5.32 2.91 9.20
N LEU A 421 5.72 1.66 9.44
CA LEU A 421 6.87 1.04 8.78
C LEU A 421 6.67 0.95 7.25
N ALA A 422 5.50 0.48 6.77
CA ALA A 422 5.21 0.37 5.35
C ALA A 422 5.22 1.73 4.64
N LEU A 423 4.60 2.75 5.26
CA LEU A 423 4.55 4.10 4.71
C LEU A 423 5.92 4.79 4.74
N SER A 424 6.73 4.55 5.78
CA SER A 424 8.10 5.05 5.86
C SER A 424 8.97 4.50 4.74
N VAL A 425 8.98 3.19 4.55
CA VAL A 425 9.76 2.53 3.49
C VAL A 425 9.31 2.98 2.10
N ALA A 426 7.99 3.04 1.87
CA ALA A 426 7.45 3.50 0.61
C ALA A 426 7.84 4.97 0.33
N SER A 427 7.72 5.86 1.31
CA SER A 427 8.05 7.28 1.15
C SER A 427 9.53 7.51 0.90
N LEU A 428 10.41 6.75 1.59
CA LEU A 428 11.86 6.86 1.46
C LEU A 428 12.34 6.59 0.03
N ILE A 429 11.84 5.51 -0.58
CA ILE A 429 12.29 5.03 -1.88
C ILE A 429 11.54 5.71 -3.03
N ASN A 430 10.24 5.94 -2.85
CA ASN A 430 9.42 6.54 -3.90
C ASN A 430 9.70 8.03 -4.10
N GLY A 431 10.25 8.74 -3.12
CA GLY A 431 10.65 10.15 -3.28
C GLY A 431 11.65 10.36 -4.42
N PRO A 432 12.82 9.70 -4.42
CA PRO A 432 13.77 9.74 -5.53
C PRO A 432 13.17 9.31 -6.88
N ILE A 433 12.29 8.29 -6.90
CA ILE A 433 11.61 7.84 -8.12
C ILE A 433 10.66 8.93 -8.63
N LEU A 434 9.81 9.49 -7.79
CA LEU A 434 8.93 10.60 -8.18
C LEU A 434 9.76 11.79 -8.72
N GLY A 435 10.86 12.11 -8.06
CA GLY A 435 11.73 13.20 -8.47
C GLY A 435 12.23 13.05 -9.92
N VAL A 436 12.65 11.84 -10.33
CA VAL A 436 13.12 11.63 -11.71
C VAL A 436 11.98 11.69 -12.73
N PHE A 437 10.75 11.28 -12.36
CA PHE A 437 9.58 11.49 -13.21
C PHE A 437 9.27 12.98 -13.38
N LEU A 438 9.38 13.78 -12.33
CA LEU A 438 9.22 15.24 -12.40
C LEU A 438 10.32 15.88 -13.28
N VAL A 439 11.58 15.41 -13.16
CA VAL A 439 12.66 15.83 -14.07
C VAL A 439 12.28 15.51 -15.53
N GLY A 440 11.77 14.32 -15.80
CA GLY A 440 11.32 13.92 -17.13
C GLY A 440 10.17 14.78 -17.67
N ALA A 441 9.23 15.14 -16.82
CA ALA A 441 8.07 15.93 -17.19
C ALA A 441 8.40 17.42 -17.45
N PHE A 442 9.24 18.02 -16.58
CA PHE A 442 9.40 19.48 -16.55
C PHE A 442 10.77 19.99 -17.01
N LEU A 443 11.82 19.17 -17.00
CA LEU A 443 13.18 19.60 -17.31
C LEU A 443 13.66 19.04 -18.66
N LYS A 444 13.26 19.70 -19.76
CA LYS A 444 13.57 19.25 -21.13
C LYS A 444 15.06 19.13 -21.42
N SER A 445 15.92 19.96 -20.79
CA SER A 445 17.37 19.94 -20.93
C SER A 445 18.08 18.79 -20.23
N ALA A 446 17.40 18.07 -19.33
CA ALA A 446 18.00 16.99 -18.56
C ALA A 446 18.33 15.78 -19.46
N ARG A 447 19.51 15.21 -19.24
CA ARG A 447 20.02 13.98 -19.86
C ARG A 447 20.15 12.88 -18.80
N GLU A 448 20.51 11.66 -19.21
CA GLU A 448 20.69 10.50 -18.35
C GLU A 448 21.55 10.81 -17.11
N ILE A 449 22.71 11.44 -17.31
CA ILE A 449 23.64 11.75 -16.21
C ILE A 449 23.02 12.68 -15.16
N HIS A 450 22.23 13.70 -15.58
CA HIS A 450 21.59 14.63 -14.66
C HIS A 450 20.53 13.93 -13.81
N ALA A 451 19.74 13.05 -14.43
CA ALA A 451 18.74 12.24 -13.74
C ALA A 451 19.38 11.29 -12.72
N LEU A 452 20.45 10.57 -13.11
CA LEU A 452 21.20 9.68 -12.22
C LEU A 452 21.83 10.43 -11.04
N THR A 453 22.46 11.59 -11.31
CA THR A 453 23.05 12.42 -10.23
C THR A 453 21.99 12.89 -9.24
N GLY A 454 20.82 13.34 -9.73
CA GLY A 454 19.70 13.73 -8.88
C GLY A 454 19.19 12.58 -8.03
N MET A 455 18.97 11.41 -8.61
CA MET A 455 18.53 10.21 -7.88
C MET A 455 19.57 9.77 -6.83
N ALA A 456 20.86 9.72 -7.19
CA ALA A 456 21.91 9.31 -6.27
C ALA A 456 22.01 10.26 -5.07
N ALA A 457 22.02 11.58 -5.32
CA ALA A 457 22.04 12.58 -4.25
C ALA A 457 20.81 12.45 -3.33
N SER A 458 19.64 12.23 -3.91
CA SER A 458 18.41 12.04 -3.14
C SER A 458 18.45 10.76 -2.30
N ILE A 459 18.90 9.64 -2.83
CA ILE A 459 19.04 8.37 -2.08
C ILE A 459 19.98 8.57 -0.88
N LEU A 460 21.15 9.22 -1.09
CA LEU A 460 22.10 9.48 -0.01
C LEU A 460 21.51 10.41 1.07
N LEU A 461 20.81 11.47 0.65
CA LEU A 461 20.13 12.36 1.60
C LEU A 461 19.03 11.64 2.37
N MET A 462 18.23 10.80 1.70
CA MET A 462 17.15 10.06 2.36
C MET A 462 17.70 9.03 3.37
N LEU A 463 18.82 8.39 3.07
CA LEU A 463 19.51 7.52 4.03
C LEU A 463 20.02 8.32 5.25
N TYR A 464 20.60 9.50 5.02
CA TYR A 464 21.00 10.38 6.12
C TYR A 464 19.81 10.82 6.99
N ILE A 465 18.67 11.19 6.35
CA ILE A 465 17.46 11.59 7.08
C ILE A 465 16.93 10.43 7.93
N LEU A 466 16.86 9.24 7.36
CA LEU A 466 16.38 8.05 8.06
C LEU A 466 17.24 7.69 9.29
N LEU A 467 18.57 7.76 9.17
CA LEU A 467 19.48 7.30 10.20
C LEU A 467 19.90 8.41 11.19
N GLY A 468 19.86 9.67 10.78
CA GLY A 468 20.48 10.79 11.51
C GLY A 468 19.50 11.88 11.96
N THR A 469 18.20 11.78 11.64
CA THR A 469 17.24 12.84 11.99
C THR A 469 15.96 12.28 12.62
N LYS A 470 15.14 13.18 13.18
CA LYS A 470 13.81 12.86 13.70
C LYS A 470 12.68 13.34 12.78
N ILE A 471 12.99 13.65 11.51
CA ILE A 471 11.99 14.10 10.54
C ILE A 471 10.96 12.99 10.33
N ALA A 472 9.67 13.32 10.44
CA ALA A 472 8.59 12.37 10.24
C ALA A 472 8.54 11.87 8.79
N TRP A 473 8.22 10.59 8.62
CA TRP A 473 8.17 9.92 7.31
C TRP A 473 7.24 10.60 6.30
N THR A 474 6.25 11.33 6.76
CA THR A 474 5.32 12.08 5.90
C THR A 474 6.03 13.09 4.99
N TRP A 475 7.19 13.59 5.37
CA TRP A 475 8.01 14.50 4.58
C TRP A 475 8.94 13.81 3.58
N TYR A 476 9.18 12.50 3.68
CA TYR A 476 10.20 11.80 2.92
C TYR A 476 9.98 11.87 1.41
N ALA A 477 8.76 11.62 0.93
CA ALA A 477 8.45 11.69 -0.50
C ALA A 477 8.65 13.10 -1.08
N LEU A 478 8.27 14.14 -0.33
CA LEU A 478 8.50 15.54 -0.69
C LEU A 478 10.01 15.84 -0.77
N ILE A 479 10.75 15.57 0.30
CA ILE A 479 12.19 15.88 0.37
C ILE A 479 12.94 15.13 -0.72
N GLY A 480 12.69 13.82 -0.86
CA GLY A 480 13.35 13.00 -1.86
C GLY A 480 13.11 13.47 -3.29
N SER A 481 11.87 13.82 -3.63
CA SER A 481 11.53 14.26 -4.98
C SER A 481 12.07 15.67 -5.30
N ILE A 482 11.97 16.61 -4.35
CA ILE A 482 12.55 17.95 -4.53
C ILE A 482 14.07 17.88 -4.65
N THR A 483 14.73 17.05 -3.85
CA THR A 483 16.18 16.86 -3.93
C THR A 483 16.60 16.32 -5.30
N THR A 484 15.92 15.25 -5.77
CA THR A 484 16.20 14.70 -7.11
C THR A 484 16.04 15.77 -8.19
N PHE A 485 14.94 16.51 -8.16
CA PHE A 485 14.65 17.55 -9.15
C PHE A 485 15.68 18.70 -9.11
N SER A 486 15.95 19.23 -7.91
CA SER A 486 16.84 20.37 -7.73
C SER A 486 18.29 20.03 -8.11
N VAL A 487 18.79 18.88 -7.69
CA VAL A 487 20.15 18.44 -8.02
C VAL A 487 20.27 18.15 -9.52
N ALA A 488 19.29 17.50 -10.15
CA ALA A 488 19.27 17.30 -11.58
C ALA A 488 19.26 18.64 -12.35
N TRP A 489 18.45 19.59 -11.89
CA TRP A 489 18.39 20.93 -12.47
C TRP A 489 19.74 21.67 -12.36
N LEU A 490 20.35 21.70 -11.17
CA LEU A 490 21.68 22.30 -10.98
C LEU A 490 22.74 21.61 -11.84
N ALA A 491 22.68 20.28 -11.94
CA ALA A 491 23.60 19.53 -12.80
C ALA A 491 23.47 19.93 -14.29
N THR A 492 22.26 20.27 -14.78
CA THR A 492 22.12 20.78 -16.16
C THR A 492 22.80 22.10 -16.37
N LEU A 493 22.86 22.97 -15.35
CA LEU A 493 23.54 24.27 -15.45
C LEU A 493 25.07 24.12 -15.47
N VAL A 494 25.60 23.16 -14.72
CA VAL A 494 27.06 22.94 -14.61
C VAL A 494 27.58 22.21 -15.86
N PHE A 495 26.97 21.08 -16.23
CA PHE A 495 27.46 20.26 -17.34
C PHE A 495 27.16 20.84 -18.74
N SER A 496 26.17 21.75 -18.87
CA SER A 496 25.96 22.44 -20.16
C SER A 496 27.00 23.53 -20.46
N LYS A 497 27.67 24.08 -19.43
CA LYS A 497 28.76 25.01 -19.61
C LYS A 497 30.02 24.32 -20.20
N ASN A 498 30.38 23.15 -19.68
CA ASN A 498 31.57 22.43 -20.12
C ASN A 498 31.53 22.01 -21.62
N ILE A 499 30.33 21.69 -22.14
CA ILE A 499 30.19 21.29 -23.53
C ILE A 499 30.32 22.49 -24.52
N LYS A 500 29.93 23.70 -24.08
CA LYS A 500 30.13 24.91 -24.89
C LYS A 500 31.60 25.31 -24.97
N ASP A 501 32.34 25.07 -23.88
CA ASP A 501 33.78 25.35 -23.82
C ASP A 501 34.63 24.34 -24.60
N GLU A 502 34.18 23.07 -24.73
CA GLU A 502 34.84 22.03 -25.56
C GLU A 502 34.55 22.18 -27.06
N VAL A 503 33.47 22.83 -27.47
CA VAL A 503 33.09 23.09 -28.87
C VAL A 503 33.65 24.42 -29.35
N SER A 504 34.10 25.28 -28.44
CA SER A 504 34.70 26.59 -28.73
C SER A 504 36.25 26.58 -28.77
N ASN A 505 36.87 25.48 -28.44
CA ASN A 505 38.34 25.19 -28.59
C ASN A 505 38.52 24.13 -29.71
#